data_d4b10b5eec2385730eaeb6812d7d1f0b
#
_entry.id   d4b10b5eec2385730eaeb6812d7d1f0b
#
_cell.length_a   1.000
_cell.length_b   1.000
_cell.length_c   1.000
_cell.angle_alpha   90.00
_cell.angle_beta   90.00
_cell.angle_gamma   90.00
#
_symmetry.space_group_name_H-M   'P 1'
#
loop_
_entity.id
_entity.type
_entity.pdbx_description
1 polymer ?
#
loop_
_entity_poly.entity_id
_entity_poly.type
_entity_poly.pdbx_seq_one_letter_code
_entity_poly.pdbx_strand_id
1 'polypeptide(L)'
;RTGIVHQVNLEHLARVVMTKDEHGETFAFPDTVYGTDSHTTMINGIGVLGWGVGGIEAEAAMLGQPSSMLIPQVVGFKLTGKLPEGATATDLVLTVTQMLRKHGVVGKFVEFFGPGLDHLALADRATIANMAPEYGATCGIFPIDGEALNYLRLSGRSDDQIALVEAYAKAQGLWRDAAAPDADYSAVLELDMATVKPSLAGPKRPQDRVLLSDMQKNFRDNLGGLVGNRKPRDTSLDRFANEGRDTA
;
A
#
# COMPACT_ATOMS: atom_id res chain seq x y z
N ARG A 1 6.98 15.78 -19.27
CA ARG A 1 6.93 15.65 -17.81
C ARG A 1 7.32 14.22 -17.47
N THR A 2 8.11 14.05 -16.43
CA THR A 2 8.39 12.74 -15.83
C THR A 2 7.41 12.49 -14.70
N GLY A 3 6.89 11.28 -14.60
CA GLY A 3 5.99 10.84 -13.55
C GLY A 3 6.30 9.41 -13.14
N ILE A 4 5.74 8.98 -12.03
CA ILE A 4 5.86 7.61 -11.55
C ILE A 4 4.69 6.80 -12.12
N VAL A 5 4.99 5.73 -12.87
CA VAL A 5 4.00 4.96 -13.66
C VAL A 5 2.84 4.44 -12.80
N HIS A 6 3.09 3.94 -11.60
CA HIS A 6 2.04 3.42 -10.74
C HIS A 6 1.07 4.52 -10.25
N GLN A 7 1.54 5.76 -10.03
CA GLN A 7 0.66 6.89 -9.71
C GLN A 7 -0.23 7.23 -10.90
N VAL A 8 0.31 7.22 -12.11
CA VAL A 8 -0.47 7.46 -13.34
C VAL A 8 -1.53 6.37 -13.52
N ASN A 9 -1.20 5.11 -13.26
CA ASN A 9 -2.16 4.01 -13.31
C ASN A 9 -3.32 4.23 -12.33
N LEU A 10 -3.02 4.61 -11.09
CA LEU A 10 -4.04 4.85 -10.08
C LEU A 10 -4.96 6.03 -10.46
N GLU A 11 -4.40 7.14 -10.96
CA GLU A 11 -5.13 8.38 -11.20
C GLU A 11 -5.80 8.45 -12.58
N HIS A 12 -5.22 7.82 -13.61
CA HIS A 12 -5.64 8.04 -14.99
C HIS A 12 -5.88 6.77 -15.81
N LEU A 13 -5.09 5.71 -15.60
CA LEU A 13 -5.12 4.54 -16.46
C LEU A 13 -5.96 3.38 -15.92
N ALA A 14 -5.95 3.15 -14.61
CA ALA A 14 -6.71 2.06 -14.01
C ALA A 14 -8.21 2.25 -14.24
N ARG A 15 -8.81 1.26 -14.87
CA ARG A 15 -10.26 1.24 -15.13
C ARG A 15 -11.02 0.46 -14.08
N VAL A 16 -10.32 -0.34 -13.27
CA VAL A 16 -10.87 -1.29 -12.29
C VAL A 16 -11.64 -2.42 -12.94
N VAL A 17 -12.54 -2.10 -13.87
CA VAL A 17 -13.24 -3.04 -14.75
C VAL A 17 -13.05 -2.60 -16.19
N MET A 18 -12.62 -3.53 -17.01
CA MET A 18 -12.43 -3.33 -18.45
C MET A 18 -13.53 -4.03 -19.23
N THR A 19 -13.74 -3.59 -20.48
CA THR A 19 -14.66 -4.23 -21.42
C THR A 19 -13.93 -4.62 -22.69
N LYS A 20 -14.37 -5.72 -23.32
CA LYS A 20 -13.91 -6.18 -24.62
C LYS A 20 -15.09 -6.70 -25.43
N ASP A 21 -15.18 -6.28 -26.67
CA ASP A 21 -16.16 -6.82 -27.62
C ASP A 21 -15.56 -8.06 -28.28
N GLU A 22 -16.26 -9.19 -28.18
CA GLU A 22 -15.84 -10.46 -28.75
C GLU A 22 -17.07 -11.22 -29.26
N HIS A 23 -17.04 -11.64 -30.54
CA HIS A 23 -18.14 -12.37 -31.19
C HIS A 23 -19.51 -11.66 -31.15
N GLY A 24 -19.53 -10.32 -31.09
CA GLY A 24 -20.76 -9.54 -31.04
C GLY A 24 -21.36 -9.37 -29.63
N GLU A 25 -20.66 -9.84 -28.61
CA GLU A 25 -21.00 -9.65 -27.20
C GLU A 25 -19.94 -8.81 -26.49
N THR A 26 -20.36 -7.99 -25.53
CA THR A 26 -19.45 -7.20 -24.69
C THR A 26 -19.19 -7.93 -23.39
N PHE A 27 -17.95 -8.29 -23.16
CA PHE A 27 -17.48 -8.94 -21.92
C PHE A 27 -16.87 -7.90 -20.98
N ALA A 28 -17.24 -7.96 -19.71
CA ALA A 28 -16.61 -7.20 -18.64
C ALA A 28 -15.68 -8.12 -17.84
N PHE A 29 -14.50 -7.59 -17.46
CA PHE A 29 -13.50 -8.32 -16.69
C PHE A 29 -12.68 -7.36 -15.80
N PRO A 30 -12.06 -7.86 -14.70
CA PRO A 30 -11.28 -7.00 -13.81
C PRO A 30 -9.98 -6.56 -14.49
N ASP A 31 -9.60 -5.31 -14.23
CA ASP A 31 -8.29 -4.79 -14.61
C ASP A 31 -7.19 -5.42 -13.74
N THR A 32 -6.02 -5.64 -14.31
CA THR A 32 -4.82 -6.14 -13.62
C THR A 32 -3.59 -5.38 -14.09
N VAL A 33 -2.62 -5.21 -13.21
CA VAL A 33 -1.36 -4.50 -13.53
C VAL A 33 -0.17 -5.39 -13.24
N TYR A 34 0.61 -5.66 -14.29
CA TYR A 34 1.82 -6.45 -14.25
C TYR A 34 3.00 -5.54 -14.64
N GLY A 35 3.73 -5.06 -13.65
CA GLY A 35 4.68 -3.95 -13.85
C GLY A 35 6.09 -4.25 -13.38
N THR A 36 7.08 -3.57 -13.97
CA THR A 36 8.50 -3.72 -13.63
C THR A 36 8.92 -3.01 -12.35
N ASP A 37 8.06 -2.15 -11.79
CA ASP A 37 8.33 -1.41 -10.57
C ASP A 37 7.83 -2.20 -9.34
N SER A 38 8.66 -2.30 -8.30
CA SER A 38 8.27 -2.95 -7.03
C SER A 38 7.05 -2.28 -6.39
N HIS A 39 6.83 -0.99 -6.64
CA HIS A 39 5.69 -0.23 -6.15
C HIS A 39 4.45 -0.25 -7.07
N THR A 40 4.45 -1.09 -8.10
CA THR A 40 3.24 -1.40 -8.89
C THR A 40 2.07 -1.83 -8.00
N THR A 41 2.38 -2.40 -6.85
CA THR A 41 1.41 -2.82 -5.82
C THR A 41 0.53 -1.69 -5.28
N MET A 42 0.87 -0.42 -5.49
CA MET A 42 0.03 0.74 -5.11
C MET A 42 -1.39 0.66 -5.68
N ILE A 43 -1.53 0.07 -6.89
CA ILE A 43 -2.82 -0.06 -7.57
C ILE A 43 -3.82 -0.94 -6.81
N ASN A 44 -3.35 -1.81 -5.93
CA ASN A 44 -4.22 -2.67 -5.11
C ASN A 44 -5.07 -1.85 -4.11
N GLY A 45 -4.70 -0.60 -3.83
CA GLY A 45 -5.49 0.30 -3.00
C GLY A 45 -6.86 0.64 -3.58
N ILE A 46 -7.04 0.55 -4.92
CA ILE A 46 -8.31 0.76 -5.62
C ILE A 46 -9.03 -0.56 -5.97
N GLY A 47 -8.52 -1.68 -5.49
CA GLY A 47 -9.10 -2.99 -5.78
C GLY A 47 -8.67 -3.62 -7.11
N VAL A 48 -7.63 -3.09 -7.74
CA VAL A 48 -7.00 -3.67 -8.94
C VAL A 48 -5.84 -4.56 -8.52
N LEU A 49 -5.83 -5.81 -8.96
CA LEU A 49 -4.73 -6.71 -8.67
C LEU A 49 -3.48 -6.31 -9.46
N GLY A 50 -2.45 -5.92 -8.76
CA GLY A 50 -1.18 -5.54 -9.36
C GLY A 50 0.03 -5.94 -8.52
N TRP A 51 1.11 -6.35 -9.19
CA TRP A 51 2.38 -6.67 -8.53
C TRP A 51 3.58 -6.41 -9.42
N GLY A 52 4.74 -6.21 -8.78
CA GLY A 52 6.00 -5.98 -9.46
C GLY A 52 6.67 -7.27 -9.89
N VAL A 53 7.22 -7.26 -11.09
CA VAL A 53 7.94 -8.38 -11.72
C VAL A 53 9.26 -7.92 -12.30
N GLY A 54 10.10 -8.85 -12.72
CA GLY A 54 11.31 -8.55 -13.46
C GLY A 54 11.04 -8.03 -14.89
N GLY A 55 12.01 -7.32 -15.47
CA GLY A 55 11.87 -6.74 -16.82
C GLY A 55 11.57 -7.79 -17.88
N ILE A 56 12.23 -8.95 -17.83
CA ILE A 56 12.03 -10.05 -18.78
C ILE A 56 10.61 -10.62 -18.67
N GLU A 57 10.08 -10.74 -17.46
CA GLU A 57 8.72 -11.22 -17.23
C GLU A 57 7.68 -10.25 -17.77
N ALA A 58 7.90 -8.95 -17.59
CA ALA A 58 7.03 -7.91 -18.15
C ALA A 58 7.08 -7.90 -19.68
N GLU A 59 8.26 -8.03 -20.29
CA GLU A 59 8.41 -8.16 -21.74
C GLU A 59 7.68 -9.40 -22.29
N ALA A 60 7.80 -10.53 -21.61
CA ALA A 60 7.11 -11.76 -21.99
C ALA A 60 5.59 -11.56 -21.98
N ALA A 61 5.05 -10.91 -20.94
CA ALA A 61 3.64 -10.57 -20.86
C ALA A 61 3.18 -9.63 -21.99
N MET A 62 3.98 -8.60 -22.30
CA MET A 62 3.69 -7.69 -23.42
C MET A 62 3.70 -8.39 -24.77
N LEU A 63 4.48 -9.45 -24.92
CA LEU A 63 4.52 -10.30 -26.12
C LEU A 63 3.44 -11.38 -26.13
N GLY A 64 2.54 -11.38 -25.16
CA GLY A 64 1.42 -12.33 -25.07
C GLY A 64 1.80 -13.70 -24.52
N GLN A 65 2.96 -13.84 -23.87
CA GLN A 65 3.33 -15.09 -23.20
C GLN A 65 2.58 -15.20 -21.86
N PRO A 66 2.01 -16.37 -21.53
CA PRO A 66 1.33 -16.56 -20.26
C PRO A 66 2.33 -16.59 -19.10
N SER A 67 1.96 -15.94 -18.00
CA SER A 67 2.66 -16.04 -16.72
C SER A 67 1.92 -17.04 -15.83
N SER A 68 2.64 -17.99 -15.25
CA SER A 68 2.09 -18.97 -14.33
C SER A 68 2.48 -18.63 -12.90
N MET A 69 1.50 -18.66 -12.00
CA MET A 69 1.71 -18.47 -10.56
C MET A 69 1.00 -19.59 -9.79
N LEU A 70 1.65 -20.09 -8.74
CA LEU A 70 0.96 -20.94 -7.77
C LEU A 70 -0.12 -20.11 -7.07
N ILE A 71 -1.28 -20.72 -6.84
CA ILE A 71 -2.36 -20.08 -6.07
C ILE A 71 -1.79 -19.71 -4.69
N PRO A 72 -1.70 -18.40 -4.36
CA PRO A 72 -1.07 -17.97 -3.12
C PRO A 72 -1.98 -18.21 -1.93
N GLN A 73 -1.37 -18.39 -0.75
CA GLN A 73 -2.10 -18.21 0.50
C GLN A 73 -2.50 -16.75 0.67
N VAL A 74 -3.68 -16.52 1.22
CA VAL A 74 -4.18 -15.18 1.53
C VAL A 74 -4.21 -14.99 3.04
N VAL A 75 -3.53 -13.94 3.50
CA VAL A 75 -3.55 -13.51 4.91
C VAL A 75 -4.50 -12.34 5.02
N GLY A 76 -5.55 -12.50 5.81
CA GLY A 76 -6.47 -11.42 6.12
C GLY A 76 -5.85 -10.44 7.14
N PHE A 77 -5.93 -9.15 6.88
CA PHE A 77 -5.53 -8.11 7.82
C PHE A 77 -6.73 -7.26 8.21
N LYS A 78 -7.27 -7.53 9.40
CA LYS A 78 -8.46 -6.86 9.91
C LYS A 78 -8.10 -5.52 10.53
N LEU A 79 -8.70 -4.46 10.01
CA LEU A 79 -8.58 -3.12 10.57
C LEU A 79 -9.86 -2.76 11.33
N THR A 80 -9.69 -2.31 12.58
CA THR A 80 -10.78 -1.84 13.45
C THR A 80 -10.48 -0.44 13.97
N GLY A 81 -11.50 0.23 14.51
CA GLY A 81 -11.34 1.57 15.07
C GLY A 81 -10.97 2.63 14.03
N LYS A 82 -10.37 3.71 14.49
CA LYS A 82 -9.88 4.82 13.66
C LYS A 82 -8.57 5.38 14.23
N LEU A 83 -7.78 6.02 13.40
CA LEU A 83 -6.53 6.66 13.83
C LEU A 83 -6.81 7.72 14.90
N PRO A 84 -6.01 7.77 15.98
CA PRO A 84 -6.11 8.81 16.98
C PRO A 84 -5.60 10.14 16.41
N GLU A 85 -6.02 11.23 17.03
CA GLU A 85 -5.49 12.57 16.72
C GLU A 85 -3.96 12.59 16.88
N GLY A 86 -3.26 13.17 15.90
CA GLY A 86 -1.81 13.23 15.86
C GLY A 86 -1.12 12.02 15.23
N ALA A 87 -1.82 10.93 14.94
CA ALA A 87 -1.29 9.85 14.11
C ALA A 87 -1.64 10.06 12.64
N THR A 88 -0.73 9.67 11.77
CA THR A 88 -0.84 9.84 10.32
C THR A 88 -0.98 8.49 9.61
N ALA A 89 -1.36 8.53 8.33
CA ALA A 89 -1.34 7.34 7.47
C ALA A 89 0.04 6.66 7.45
N THR A 90 1.12 7.43 7.49
CA THR A 90 2.48 6.89 7.54
C THR A 90 2.72 6.07 8.82
N ASP A 91 2.23 6.51 9.97
CA ASP A 91 2.34 5.75 11.23
C ASP A 91 1.60 4.43 11.15
N LEU A 92 0.41 4.43 10.53
CA LEU A 92 -0.36 3.23 10.26
C LEU A 92 0.41 2.28 9.33
N VAL A 93 0.91 2.78 8.21
CA VAL A 93 1.66 1.99 7.22
C VAL A 93 2.88 1.33 7.85
N LEU A 94 3.65 2.07 8.66
CA LEU A 94 4.81 1.51 9.35
C LEU A 94 4.41 0.44 10.37
N THR A 95 3.29 0.62 11.06
CA THR A 95 2.75 -0.37 12.01
C THR A 95 2.33 -1.65 11.29
N VAL A 96 1.56 -1.53 10.22
CA VAL A 96 1.14 -2.65 9.36
C VAL A 96 2.36 -3.40 8.79
N THR A 97 3.33 -2.65 8.25
CA THR A 97 4.57 -3.21 7.70
C THR A 97 5.34 -4.03 8.74
N GLN A 98 5.48 -3.51 9.94
CA GLN A 98 6.15 -4.23 11.03
C GLN A 98 5.40 -5.52 11.41
N MET A 99 4.08 -5.45 11.54
CA MET A 99 3.25 -6.61 11.91
C MET A 99 3.30 -7.71 10.86
N LEU A 100 3.09 -7.36 9.58
CA LEU A 100 3.13 -8.31 8.47
C LEU A 100 4.52 -8.92 8.28
N ARG A 101 5.57 -8.11 8.41
CA ARG A 101 6.95 -8.60 8.33
C ARG A 101 7.27 -9.60 9.44
N LYS A 102 6.80 -9.33 10.66
CA LYS A 102 6.95 -10.23 11.80
C LYS A 102 6.18 -11.53 11.62
N HIS A 103 4.98 -11.47 11.04
CA HIS A 103 4.17 -12.66 10.75
C HIS A 103 4.78 -13.55 9.66
N GLY A 104 5.43 -12.94 8.66
CA GLY A 104 6.01 -13.66 7.54
C GLY A 104 5.00 -13.92 6.42
N VAL A 105 4.90 -12.96 5.49
CA VAL A 105 3.96 -12.97 4.36
C VAL A 105 4.66 -13.11 3.00
N VAL A 106 5.91 -13.54 2.98
CA VAL A 106 6.67 -13.72 1.74
C VAL A 106 5.97 -14.74 0.83
N GLY A 107 5.72 -14.34 -0.41
CA GLY A 107 5.02 -15.16 -1.40
C GLY A 107 3.52 -15.32 -1.15
N LYS A 108 2.95 -14.56 -0.21
CA LYS A 108 1.51 -14.55 0.08
C LYS A 108 0.86 -13.28 -0.41
N PHE A 109 -0.46 -13.32 -0.55
CA PHE A 109 -1.29 -12.13 -0.68
C PHE A 109 -1.75 -11.67 0.70
N VAL A 110 -1.93 -10.38 0.86
CA VAL A 110 -2.58 -9.80 2.04
C VAL A 110 -3.85 -9.11 1.58
N GLU A 111 -4.96 -9.41 2.22
CA GLU A 111 -6.24 -8.77 1.97
C GLU A 111 -6.65 -7.95 3.20
N PHE A 112 -6.88 -6.65 3.00
CA PHE A 112 -7.30 -5.75 4.05
C PHE A 112 -8.81 -5.71 4.15
N PHE A 113 -9.35 -5.88 5.35
CA PHE A 113 -10.78 -5.93 5.60
C PHE A 113 -11.14 -5.37 6.97
N GLY A 114 -12.42 -5.37 7.30
CA GLY A 114 -12.92 -4.94 8.60
C GLY A 114 -13.50 -3.52 8.60
N PRO A 115 -14.15 -3.13 9.71
CA PRO A 115 -14.88 -1.86 9.81
C PRO A 115 -13.95 -0.63 9.81
N GLY A 116 -12.67 -0.78 10.15
CA GLY A 116 -11.71 0.32 10.09
C GLY A 116 -11.51 0.91 8.69
N LEU A 117 -11.83 0.15 7.63
CA LEU A 117 -11.75 0.65 6.26
C LEU A 117 -12.67 1.85 6.00
N ASP A 118 -13.75 2.01 6.74
CA ASP A 118 -14.67 3.16 6.63
C ASP A 118 -14.01 4.48 7.04
N HIS A 119 -12.87 4.40 7.72
CA HIS A 119 -12.10 5.55 8.20
C HIS A 119 -10.79 5.77 7.44
N LEU A 120 -10.57 5.04 6.34
CA LEU A 120 -9.40 5.16 5.49
C LEU A 120 -9.76 5.71 4.12
N ALA A 121 -9.23 6.87 3.79
CA ALA A 121 -9.27 7.41 2.45
C ALA A 121 -8.52 6.49 1.48
N LEU A 122 -8.86 6.55 0.20
CA LEU A 122 -8.20 5.71 -0.80
C LEU A 122 -6.69 5.97 -0.87
N ALA A 123 -6.23 7.19 -0.68
CA ALA A 123 -4.81 7.53 -0.64
C ALA A 123 -4.06 6.77 0.47
N ASP A 124 -4.69 6.57 1.62
CA ASP A 124 -4.11 5.81 2.73
C ASP A 124 -4.03 4.31 2.39
N ARG A 125 -5.09 3.76 1.78
CA ARG A 125 -5.10 2.38 1.27
C ARG A 125 -4.02 2.17 0.22
N ALA A 126 -3.89 3.08 -0.72
CA ALA A 126 -2.86 3.05 -1.77
C ALA A 126 -1.45 3.09 -1.17
N THR A 127 -1.22 3.87 -0.11
CA THR A 127 0.06 3.93 0.59
C THR A 127 0.39 2.61 1.29
N ILE A 128 -0.58 1.97 1.93
CA ILE A 128 -0.41 0.64 2.53
C ILE A 128 -0.12 -0.41 1.45
N ALA A 129 -0.87 -0.40 0.36
CA ALA A 129 -0.68 -1.31 -0.77
C ALA A 129 0.70 -1.13 -1.43
N ASN A 130 1.16 0.12 -1.55
CA ASN A 130 2.48 0.48 -2.10
C ASN A 130 3.62 -0.19 -1.34
N MET A 131 3.48 -0.36 -0.03
CA MET A 131 4.50 -0.93 0.85
C MET A 131 4.50 -2.48 0.88
N ALA A 132 3.75 -3.14 -0.01
CA ALA A 132 3.73 -4.60 -0.05
C ALA A 132 5.12 -5.26 -0.18
N PRO A 133 6.06 -4.76 -0.99
CA PRO A 133 7.41 -5.27 -1.03
C PRO A 133 8.15 -5.15 0.30
N GLU A 134 7.95 -4.07 1.05
CA GLU A 134 8.60 -3.82 2.32
C GLU A 134 8.11 -4.77 3.41
N TYR A 135 6.83 -5.09 3.47
CA TYR A 135 6.37 -6.14 4.39
C TYR A 135 6.53 -7.55 3.82
N GLY A 136 6.91 -7.69 2.55
CA GLY A 136 7.33 -8.93 1.93
C GLY A 136 6.20 -9.72 1.24
N ALA A 137 5.00 -9.16 1.12
CA ALA A 137 3.90 -9.78 0.39
C ALA A 137 4.04 -9.57 -1.13
N THR A 138 3.39 -10.43 -1.92
CA THR A 138 3.28 -10.23 -3.36
C THR A 138 2.42 -9.02 -3.66
N CYS A 139 1.31 -8.84 -2.94
CA CYS A 139 0.47 -7.65 -2.97
C CYS A 139 -0.28 -7.50 -1.64
N GLY A 140 -0.82 -6.29 -1.42
CA GLY A 140 -1.75 -6.00 -0.34
C GLY A 140 -2.98 -5.33 -0.91
N ILE A 141 -4.06 -6.09 -1.08
CA ILE A 141 -5.25 -5.66 -1.81
C ILE A 141 -6.34 -5.15 -0.86
N PHE A 142 -7.01 -4.08 -1.31
CA PHE A 142 -8.19 -3.53 -0.67
C PHE A 142 -9.44 -3.86 -1.49
N PRO A 143 -10.60 -3.99 -0.85
CA PRO A 143 -11.84 -4.27 -1.55
C PRO A 143 -12.33 -3.05 -2.34
N ILE A 144 -13.17 -3.32 -3.34
CA ILE A 144 -13.92 -2.29 -4.06
C ILE A 144 -15.14 -1.90 -3.20
N ASP A 145 -15.27 -0.63 -2.88
CA ASP A 145 -16.36 -0.07 -2.10
C ASP A 145 -16.71 1.35 -2.53
N GLY A 146 -17.55 2.04 -1.75
CA GLY A 146 -17.94 3.42 -2.04
C GLY A 146 -16.77 4.39 -2.10
N GLU A 147 -15.70 4.15 -1.31
CA GLU A 147 -14.51 5.00 -1.33
C GLU A 147 -13.72 4.83 -2.63
N ALA A 148 -13.64 3.61 -3.17
CA ALA A 148 -13.06 3.38 -4.49
C ALA A 148 -13.84 4.14 -5.58
N LEU A 149 -15.18 4.12 -5.55
CA LEU A 149 -16.00 4.88 -6.50
C LEU A 149 -15.84 6.40 -6.33
N ASN A 150 -15.73 6.90 -5.10
CA ASN A 150 -15.46 8.31 -4.83
C ASN A 150 -14.12 8.75 -5.45
N TYR A 151 -13.10 7.92 -5.33
CA TYR A 151 -11.81 8.21 -5.93
C TYR A 151 -11.85 8.16 -7.47
N LEU A 152 -12.57 7.22 -8.05
CA LEU A 152 -12.78 7.16 -9.51
C LEU A 152 -13.46 8.45 -10.02
N ARG A 153 -14.45 8.94 -9.28
CA ARG A 153 -15.13 10.21 -9.60
C ARG A 153 -14.19 11.41 -9.46
N LEU A 154 -13.43 11.47 -8.37
CA LEU A 154 -12.45 12.52 -8.11
C LEU A 154 -11.37 12.57 -9.19
N SER A 155 -10.92 11.42 -9.67
CA SER A 155 -9.89 11.29 -10.71
C SER A 155 -10.43 11.38 -12.15
N GLY A 156 -11.73 11.73 -12.32
CA GLY A 156 -12.32 12.10 -13.62
C GLY A 156 -12.75 10.92 -14.49
N ARG A 157 -13.00 9.72 -13.90
CA ARG A 157 -13.66 8.63 -14.64
C ARG A 157 -15.11 9.00 -14.93
N SER A 158 -15.62 8.57 -16.10
CA SER A 158 -17.00 8.83 -16.49
C SER A 158 -18.00 8.12 -15.57
N ASP A 159 -19.19 8.67 -15.46
CA ASP A 159 -20.28 8.07 -14.68
C ASP A 159 -20.61 6.64 -15.17
N ASP A 160 -20.55 6.40 -16.48
CA ASP A 160 -20.75 5.07 -17.06
C ASP A 160 -19.69 4.06 -16.58
N GLN A 161 -18.42 4.48 -16.54
CA GLN A 161 -17.34 3.63 -16.03
C GLN A 161 -17.51 3.33 -14.53
N ILE A 162 -17.93 4.31 -13.75
CA ILE A 162 -18.19 4.15 -12.31
C ILE A 162 -19.36 3.21 -12.08
N ALA A 163 -20.45 3.36 -12.84
CA ALA A 163 -21.61 2.48 -12.78
C ALA A 163 -21.25 1.04 -13.18
N LEU A 164 -20.43 0.87 -14.21
CA LEU A 164 -19.90 -0.45 -14.61
C LEU A 164 -19.10 -1.11 -13.50
N VAL A 165 -18.20 -0.38 -12.86
CA VAL A 165 -17.37 -0.90 -11.75
C VAL A 165 -18.26 -1.36 -10.59
N GLU A 166 -19.23 -0.55 -10.19
CA GLU A 166 -20.15 -0.89 -9.11
C GLU A 166 -20.98 -2.14 -9.45
N ALA A 167 -21.60 -2.17 -10.64
CA ALA A 167 -22.43 -3.28 -11.07
C ALA A 167 -21.64 -4.58 -11.18
N TYR A 168 -20.45 -4.53 -11.78
CA TYR A 168 -19.57 -5.68 -11.94
C TYR A 168 -19.10 -6.21 -10.58
N ALA A 169 -18.60 -5.32 -9.71
CA ALA A 169 -18.11 -5.72 -8.40
C ALA A 169 -19.19 -6.40 -7.55
N LYS A 170 -20.43 -5.88 -7.59
CA LYS A 170 -21.58 -6.49 -6.91
C LYS A 170 -21.94 -7.85 -7.52
N ALA A 171 -21.97 -7.96 -8.84
CA ALA A 171 -22.32 -9.20 -9.52
C ALA A 171 -21.28 -10.32 -9.30
N GLN A 172 -20.03 -9.97 -9.16
CA GLN A 172 -18.91 -10.92 -8.96
C GLN A 172 -18.57 -11.18 -7.49
N GLY A 173 -19.27 -10.57 -6.53
CA GLY A 173 -18.96 -10.70 -5.10
C GLY A 173 -17.66 -10.03 -4.66
N LEU A 174 -17.15 -9.08 -5.45
CA LEU A 174 -15.95 -8.28 -5.15
C LEU A 174 -16.28 -6.98 -4.40
N TRP A 175 -17.57 -6.68 -4.27
CA TRP A 175 -18.03 -5.49 -3.56
C TRP A 175 -17.96 -5.71 -2.06
N ARG A 176 -17.32 -4.78 -1.34
CA ARG A 176 -17.35 -4.81 0.11
C ARG A 176 -18.72 -4.42 0.63
N ASP A 177 -19.37 -5.39 1.26
CA ASP A 177 -20.56 -5.17 2.08
C ASP A 177 -20.16 -5.27 3.56
N ALA A 178 -20.40 -4.20 4.32
CA ALA A 178 -20.08 -4.17 5.75
C ALA A 178 -20.91 -5.19 6.57
N ALA A 179 -22.04 -5.68 6.02
CA ALA A 179 -22.88 -6.70 6.63
C ALA A 179 -22.51 -8.14 6.22
N ALA A 180 -21.65 -8.30 5.21
CA ALA A 180 -21.21 -9.63 4.78
C ALA A 180 -20.27 -10.27 5.82
N PRO A 181 -20.34 -11.60 5.98
CA PRO A 181 -19.38 -12.30 6.84
C PRO A 181 -17.96 -12.12 6.32
N ASP A 182 -16.99 -12.12 7.23
CA ASP A 182 -15.59 -12.11 6.86
C ASP A 182 -15.27 -13.38 6.03
N ALA A 183 -14.37 -13.25 5.04
CA ALA A 183 -13.93 -14.38 4.24
C ALA A 183 -13.03 -15.33 5.06
N ASP A 184 -12.87 -16.56 4.58
CA ASP A 184 -11.95 -17.54 5.15
C ASP A 184 -10.53 -17.30 4.65
N TYR A 185 -9.64 -16.93 5.56
CA TYR A 185 -8.22 -16.66 5.27
C TYR A 185 -7.32 -17.78 5.80
N SER A 186 -6.15 -17.94 5.19
CA SER A 186 -5.12 -18.86 5.70
C SER A 186 -4.60 -18.48 7.09
N ALA A 187 -4.63 -17.19 7.42
CA ALA A 187 -4.35 -16.62 8.73
C ALA A 187 -5.00 -15.23 8.83
N VAL A 188 -5.29 -14.76 10.03
CA VAL A 188 -5.83 -13.43 10.26
C VAL A 188 -4.95 -12.69 11.26
N LEU A 189 -4.62 -11.44 10.92
CA LEU A 189 -4.03 -10.45 11.82
C LEU A 189 -5.07 -9.36 12.06
N GLU A 190 -5.05 -8.79 13.26
CA GLU A 190 -5.97 -7.70 13.62
C GLU A 190 -5.19 -6.51 14.19
N LEU A 191 -5.58 -5.30 13.78
CA LEU A 191 -5.06 -4.05 14.29
C LEU A 191 -6.21 -3.09 14.60
N ASP A 192 -6.33 -2.72 15.88
CA ASP A 192 -7.11 -1.55 16.25
C ASP A 192 -6.30 -0.29 15.95
N MET A 193 -6.76 0.50 14.97
CA MET A 193 -6.08 1.72 14.55
C MET A 193 -5.98 2.77 15.66
N ALA A 194 -6.82 2.70 16.68
CA ALA A 194 -6.71 3.59 17.84
C ALA A 194 -5.42 3.38 18.66
N THR A 195 -4.75 2.24 18.48
CA THR A 195 -3.47 1.92 19.14
C THR A 195 -2.23 2.42 18.41
N VAL A 196 -2.41 2.92 17.18
CA VAL A 196 -1.31 3.43 16.36
C VAL A 196 -0.72 4.69 17.00
N LYS A 197 0.61 4.73 17.07
CA LYS A 197 1.35 5.84 17.66
C LYS A 197 2.28 6.47 16.63
N PRO A 198 2.56 7.78 16.73
CA PRO A 198 3.55 8.46 15.91
C PRO A 198 4.87 7.70 15.89
N SER A 199 5.38 7.45 14.71
CA SER A 199 6.50 6.54 14.47
C SER A 199 7.38 7.04 13.33
N LEU A 200 8.63 6.59 13.32
CA LEU A 200 9.56 6.79 12.23
C LEU A 200 10.08 5.44 11.72
N ALA A 201 10.41 5.41 10.45
CA ALA A 201 11.14 4.28 9.88
C ALA A 201 12.61 4.36 10.31
N GLY A 202 13.24 3.25 10.51
CA GLY A 202 14.67 3.29 10.71
C GLY A 202 15.18 2.24 11.65
N PRO A 203 16.51 2.26 11.94
CA PRO A 203 17.52 3.07 11.25
C PRO A 203 17.93 2.50 9.88
N LYS A 204 17.55 1.25 9.56
CA LYS A 204 18.01 0.56 8.33
C LYS A 204 16.89 0.30 7.34
N ARG A 205 15.71 -0.09 7.80
CA ARG A 205 14.59 -0.55 6.95
C ARG A 205 13.25 -0.02 7.46
N PRO A 206 12.24 0.15 6.60
CA PRO A 206 10.92 0.63 7.00
C PRO A 206 10.23 -0.23 8.07
N GLN A 207 10.46 -1.55 8.05
CA GLN A 207 9.90 -2.45 9.06
C GLN A 207 10.57 -2.33 10.45
N ASP A 208 11.73 -1.66 10.54
CA ASP A 208 12.40 -1.34 11.80
C ASP A 208 11.75 -0.08 12.41
N ARG A 209 10.44 -0.12 12.63
CA ARG A 209 9.68 1.01 13.14
C ARG A 209 10.15 1.42 14.54
N VAL A 210 10.34 2.72 14.74
CA VAL A 210 10.71 3.31 16.02
C VAL A 210 9.63 4.32 16.43
N LEU A 211 9.12 4.20 17.64
CA LEU A 211 8.20 5.21 18.18
C LEU A 211 8.90 6.57 18.28
N LEU A 212 8.18 7.63 17.96
CA LEU A 212 8.73 8.99 18.06
C LEU A 212 9.23 9.30 19.48
N SER A 213 8.55 8.79 20.52
CA SER A 213 8.96 8.88 21.92
C SER A 213 10.33 8.26 22.21
N ASP A 214 10.72 7.24 21.43
CA ASP A 214 11.91 6.44 21.69
C ASP A 214 13.11 6.84 20.80
N MET A 215 12.89 7.85 19.93
CA MET A 215 13.90 8.24 18.93
C MET A 215 15.23 8.66 19.54
N GLN A 216 15.22 9.41 20.62
CA GLN A 216 16.45 9.87 21.26
C GLN A 216 17.30 8.68 21.74
N LYS A 217 16.64 7.72 22.39
CA LYS A 217 17.31 6.50 22.86
C LYS A 217 17.80 5.66 21.68
N ASN A 218 16.94 5.42 20.70
CA ASN A 218 17.27 4.64 19.52
C ASN A 218 18.46 5.24 18.75
N PHE A 219 18.50 6.58 18.59
CA PHE A 219 19.61 7.25 17.94
C PHE A 219 20.92 7.02 18.69
N ARG A 220 20.92 7.20 20.03
CA ARG A 220 22.14 6.97 20.85
C ARG A 220 22.64 5.54 20.76
N ASP A 221 21.72 4.57 20.81
CA ASP A 221 22.06 3.14 20.78
C ASP A 221 22.64 2.73 19.39
N ASN A 222 22.22 3.37 18.32
CA ASN A 222 22.67 3.07 16.96
C ASN A 222 23.82 3.96 16.47
N LEU A 223 24.14 5.05 17.18
CA LEU A 223 25.12 6.04 16.75
C LEU A 223 26.48 5.41 16.46
N GLY A 224 26.97 4.51 17.28
CA GLY A 224 28.25 3.83 17.10
C GLY A 224 28.30 3.06 15.77
N GLY A 225 27.22 2.39 15.40
CA GLY A 225 27.09 1.67 14.12
C GLY A 225 27.00 2.60 12.91
N LEU A 226 26.37 3.76 13.07
CA LEU A 226 26.21 4.76 12.02
C LEU A 226 27.52 5.52 11.73
N VAL A 227 28.27 5.83 12.77
CA VAL A 227 29.56 6.54 12.67
C VAL A 227 30.68 5.59 12.20
N GLY A 228 30.60 4.31 12.58
CA GLY A 228 31.64 3.31 12.29
C GLY A 228 33.01 3.75 12.83
N ASN A 229 34.07 3.56 12.03
CA ASN A 229 35.44 3.94 12.40
C ASN A 229 35.77 5.43 12.16
N ARG A 230 34.77 6.28 11.86
CA ARG A 230 34.99 7.70 11.68
C ARG A 230 35.34 8.34 13.01
N LYS A 231 36.52 8.97 13.09
CA LYS A 231 36.86 9.79 14.24
C LYS A 231 35.96 11.03 14.28
N PRO A 232 35.46 11.43 15.46
CA PRO A 232 34.78 12.70 15.60
C PRO A 232 35.66 13.81 15.01
N ARG A 233 35.14 14.61 14.10
CA ARG A 233 35.81 15.83 13.70
C ARG A 233 35.40 16.89 14.72
N ASP A 234 36.41 17.57 15.25
CA ASP A 234 36.18 18.78 16.03
C ASP A 234 35.71 19.85 15.03
N THR A 235 34.41 19.93 14.84
CA THR A 235 33.81 21.02 14.07
C THR A 235 33.63 22.16 15.03
N SER A 236 34.43 23.22 14.88
CA SER A 236 34.15 24.50 15.55
C SER A 236 32.70 24.88 15.20
N LEU A 237 31.87 25.09 16.20
CA LEU A 237 30.48 25.49 16.04
C LEU A 237 30.35 26.89 15.39
N ASP A 238 31.48 27.58 15.16
CA ASP A 238 31.53 28.94 14.59
C ASP A 238 30.83 29.05 13.23
N ARG A 239 30.77 27.96 12.47
CA ARG A 239 30.06 27.93 11.18
C ARG A 239 28.53 27.88 11.36
N PHE A 240 28.04 27.33 12.45
CA PHE A 240 26.60 27.20 12.76
C PHE A 240 26.14 28.32 13.74
N ALA A 241 27.03 29.00 14.42
CA ALA A 241 26.72 30.05 15.32
C ALA A 241 26.07 31.29 14.65
N ASN A 242 26.28 31.44 13.33
CA ASN A 242 25.69 32.51 12.55
C ASN A 242 24.34 32.13 11.92
N GLU A 243 24.03 30.84 11.73
CA GLU A 243 22.76 30.40 11.16
C GLU A 243 21.62 30.30 12.20
N GLY A 244 21.94 30.22 13.48
CA GLY A 244 20.95 30.07 14.55
C GLY A 244 20.50 31.38 15.21
N ARG A 245 21.00 32.54 14.79
CA ARG A 245 20.68 33.84 15.43
C ARG A 245 19.52 34.58 14.80
N ASP A 246 19.04 34.14 13.62
CA ASP A 246 17.96 34.81 12.89
C ASP A 246 16.59 34.12 13.04
N THR A 247 16.47 33.15 13.93
CA THR A 247 15.21 32.39 14.18
C THR A 247 14.75 32.47 15.63
N ALA A 248 14.96 33.59 16.29
CA ALA A 248 14.34 33.90 17.59
C ALA A 248 13.23 34.94 17.42
#